data_605c920ecf749916fe0ec0b8c734ea3d
#
_entry.id   605c920ecf749916fe0ec0b8c734ea3d
#
_cell.length_a   1.000
_cell.length_b   1.000
_cell.length_c   1.000
_cell.angle_alpha   90.00
_cell.angle_beta   90.00
_cell.angle_gamma   90.00
#
_symmetry.space_group_name_H-M   'P 1'
#
loop_
_entity.id
_entity.type
_entity.pdbx_description
1 polymer ?
#
loop_
_entity_poly.entity_id
_entity_poly.type
_entity_poly.pdbx_seq_one_letter_code
_entity_poly.pdbx_strand_id
1 'polypeptide(L)'
;EISACLVGSEMCIRDSFGYIYVDTGALYRTVALGAVRAGVLESDDGIAALLPNLQVELKFVDGSQHVYLNGEDVSDLIRTPEISMGASKVSAVPAVRAFLLDLQRDLAKKNNVIMDGRDIATVVLPNAQVKIFLSATPECRARRRYKELVEKGQTVTYEDVLADVNRRDYQDSHREIAPLKPSADSIMADTSELDLQQSTDLIINIIREHTK
;
A
#
# COMPACT_ATOMS: atom_id res chain seq x y z
N GLU A 1 0.37 -7.36 1.62
CA GLU A 1 0.52 -7.27 0.16
C GLU A 1 -0.79 -7.19 -0.60
N ILE A 2 -1.60 -6.25 -0.16
CA ILE A 2 -2.97 -6.07 -0.62
C ILE A 2 -3.01 -5.44 -2.02
N SER A 3 -2.07 -4.56 -2.39
CA SER A 3 -2.18 -3.77 -3.61
C SER A 3 -2.12 -4.59 -4.92
N ALA A 4 -1.36 -5.69 -4.98
CA ALA A 4 -1.32 -6.55 -6.16
C ALA A 4 -2.45 -7.60 -6.20
N CYS A 5 -3.14 -7.81 -5.07
CA CYS A 5 -4.27 -8.75 -5.00
C CYS A 5 -5.62 -8.11 -5.35
N LEU A 6 -5.71 -6.78 -5.26
CA LEU A 6 -6.98 -6.04 -5.35
C LEU A 6 -6.97 -4.94 -6.41
N VAL A 7 -6.00 -4.90 -7.32
CA VAL A 7 -6.01 -3.88 -8.37
C VAL A 7 -7.36 -3.84 -9.09
N GLY A 8 -8.11 -2.77 -8.86
CA GLY A 8 -9.44 -2.54 -9.42
C GLY A 8 -10.64 -2.88 -8.52
N SER A 9 -10.44 -3.61 -7.41
CA SER A 9 -11.55 -3.91 -6.47
C SER A 9 -11.71 -2.85 -5.37
N GLU A 10 -10.70 -2.07 -5.11
CA GLU A 10 -10.69 -1.05 -4.04
C GLU A 10 -11.80 -0.03 -4.26
N MET A 11 -12.03 0.39 -5.51
CA MET A 11 -13.11 1.30 -5.85
C MET A 11 -14.48 0.66 -5.61
N CYS A 12 -14.67 -0.62 -5.99
CA CYS A 12 -15.92 -1.32 -5.77
C CYS A 12 -16.23 -1.50 -4.28
N ILE A 13 -15.20 -1.81 -3.46
CA ILE A 13 -15.34 -1.94 -2.01
C ILE A 13 -15.66 -0.57 -1.40
N ARG A 14 -14.92 0.48 -1.78
CA ARG A 14 -15.19 1.87 -1.36
C ARG A 14 -16.64 2.27 -1.65
N ASP A 15 -17.09 2.06 -2.88
CA ASP A 15 -18.42 2.50 -3.35
C ASP A 15 -19.53 1.73 -2.65
N SER A 16 -19.31 0.45 -2.27
CA SER A 16 -20.27 -0.36 -1.53
C SER A 16 -20.56 0.15 -0.12
N PHE A 17 -19.64 0.90 0.49
CA PHE A 17 -19.76 1.40 1.88
C PHE A 17 -19.78 2.93 1.97
N GLY A 18 -19.48 3.66 0.91
CA GLY A 18 -19.31 5.11 0.94
C GLY A 18 -18.11 5.57 1.79
N TYR A 19 -17.12 4.70 1.98
CA TYR A 19 -15.91 4.99 2.75
C TYR A 19 -14.83 5.61 1.86
N ILE A 20 -13.80 6.19 2.49
CA ILE A 20 -12.62 6.67 1.78
C ILE A 20 -11.60 5.54 1.69
N TYR A 21 -11.13 5.24 0.49
CA TYR A 21 -10.02 4.31 0.30
C TYR A 21 -8.67 5.03 0.45
N VAL A 22 -7.77 4.47 1.24
CA VAL A 22 -6.44 5.01 1.52
C VAL A 22 -5.36 3.99 1.16
N ASP A 23 -4.69 4.20 0.02
CA ASP A 23 -3.44 3.51 -0.35
C ASP A 23 -2.27 4.11 0.44
N THR A 24 -1.88 3.47 1.55
CA THR A 24 -0.75 3.96 2.33
C THR A 24 0.59 3.76 1.62
N GLY A 25 0.68 2.79 0.72
CA GLY A 25 1.85 2.61 -0.13
C GLY A 25 2.17 3.83 -0.98
N ALA A 26 1.15 4.61 -1.37
CA ALA A 26 1.35 5.87 -2.08
C ALA A 26 2.11 6.90 -1.23
N LEU A 27 1.89 6.94 0.09
CA LEU A 27 2.62 7.84 1.00
C LEU A 27 4.12 7.50 1.03
N TYR A 28 4.45 6.21 1.16
CA TYR A 28 5.85 5.77 1.13
C TYR A 28 6.50 6.02 -0.23
N ARG A 29 5.75 5.81 -1.32
CA ARG A 29 6.24 6.16 -2.67
C ARG A 29 6.48 7.66 -2.84
N THR A 30 5.69 8.50 -2.20
CA THR A 30 5.89 9.96 -2.21
C THR A 30 7.17 10.35 -1.48
N VAL A 31 7.45 9.76 -0.32
CA VAL A 31 8.73 9.98 0.38
C VAL A 31 9.90 9.46 -0.46
N ALA A 32 9.76 8.29 -1.11
CA ALA A 32 10.78 7.75 -2.00
C ALA A 32 11.07 8.69 -3.18
N LEU A 33 10.04 9.27 -3.81
CA LEU A 33 10.22 10.27 -4.87
C LEU A 33 10.99 11.51 -4.35
N GLY A 34 10.66 11.99 -3.15
CA GLY A 34 11.40 13.05 -2.50
C GLY A 34 12.87 12.71 -2.30
N ALA A 35 13.16 11.50 -1.82
CA ALA A 35 14.53 11.01 -1.60
C ALA A 35 15.31 10.84 -2.91
N VAL A 36 14.66 10.35 -3.99
CA VAL A 36 15.27 10.27 -5.34
C VAL A 36 15.61 11.66 -5.85
N ARG A 37 14.66 12.61 -5.78
CA ARG A 37 14.88 14.00 -6.22
C ARG A 37 16.01 14.70 -5.46
N ALA A 38 16.18 14.37 -4.18
CA ALA A 38 17.24 14.90 -3.34
C ALA A 38 18.58 14.12 -3.48
N GLY A 39 18.62 13.01 -4.20
CA GLY A 39 19.80 12.16 -4.36
C GLY A 39 20.23 11.43 -3.09
N VAL A 40 19.30 11.19 -2.14
CA VAL A 40 19.62 10.62 -0.81
C VAL A 40 18.97 9.23 -0.58
N LEU A 41 18.36 8.62 -1.60
CA LEU A 41 17.64 7.35 -1.47
C LEU A 41 18.51 6.21 -0.90
N GLU A 42 19.82 6.27 -1.10
CA GLU A 42 20.79 5.26 -0.65
C GLU A 42 21.32 5.48 0.78
N SER A 43 20.89 6.56 1.46
CA SER A 43 21.35 6.93 2.81
C SER A 43 20.18 7.09 3.77
N ASP A 44 20.09 6.22 4.77
CA ASP A 44 19.04 6.29 5.80
C ASP A 44 19.10 7.62 6.58
N ASP A 45 20.29 8.08 6.92
CA ASP A 45 20.51 9.39 7.57
C ASP A 45 20.11 10.54 6.63
N GLY A 46 20.44 10.44 5.35
CA GLY A 46 20.04 11.40 4.32
C GLY A 46 18.52 11.47 4.16
N ILE A 47 17.84 10.32 4.13
CA ILE A 47 16.38 10.24 4.11
C ILE A 47 15.80 10.88 5.38
N ALA A 48 16.30 10.53 6.56
CA ALA A 48 15.83 11.10 7.82
C ALA A 48 16.00 12.62 7.89
N ALA A 49 17.14 13.13 7.44
CA ALA A 49 17.43 14.57 7.39
C ALA A 49 16.54 15.34 6.39
N LEU A 50 16.02 14.66 5.35
CA LEU A 50 15.13 15.24 4.36
C LEU A 50 13.71 15.47 4.90
N LEU A 51 13.21 14.60 5.79
CA LEU A 51 11.80 14.56 6.23
C LEU A 51 11.25 15.91 6.72
N PRO A 52 11.97 16.73 7.50
CA PRO A 52 11.47 18.03 7.94
C PRO A 52 11.15 19.00 6.79
N ASN A 53 11.71 18.77 5.61
CA ASN A 53 11.52 19.60 4.41
C ASN A 53 10.46 18.99 3.46
N LEU A 54 9.87 17.86 3.80
CA LEU A 54 8.82 17.23 3.00
C LEU A 54 7.44 17.56 3.59
N GLN A 55 6.58 18.05 2.74
CA GLN A 55 5.14 18.15 3.00
C GLN A 55 4.43 17.10 2.15
N VAL A 56 3.93 16.05 2.80
CA VAL A 56 3.16 14.97 2.15
C VAL A 56 1.70 15.15 2.51
N GLU A 57 0.83 15.27 1.49
CA GLU A 57 -0.59 15.44 1.67
C GLU A 57 -1.37 14.41 0.86
N LEU A 58 -2.52 13.98 1.39
CA LEU A 58 -3.54 13.22 0.67
C LEU A 58 -4.76 14.11 0.47
N LYS A 59 -5.25 14.17 -0.77
CA LYS A 59 -6.53 14.82 -1.11
C LYS A 59 -7.40 13.84 -1.87
N PHE A 60 -8.69 14.00 -1.72
CA PHE A 60 -9.68 13.20 -2.45
C PHE A 60 -10.38 14.13 -3.43
N VAL A 61 -10.13 13.91 -4.72
CA VAL A 61 -10.69 14.70 -5.82
C VAL A 61 -11.51 13.75 -6.68
N ASP A 62 -12.78 14.06 -6.88
CA ASP A 62 -13.72 13.24 -7.66
C ASP A 62 -13.74 11.75 -7.26
N GLY A 63 -13.63 11.49 -5.95
CA GLY A 63 -13.61 10.14 -5.38
C GLY A 63 -12.29 9.40 -5.55
N SER A 64 -11.27 10.00 -6.12
CA SER A 64 -9.93 9.41 -6.27
C SER A 64 -8.95 10.00 -5.29
N GLN A 65 -8.02 9.16 -4.80
CA GLN A 65 -6.92 9.61 -3.95
C GLN A 65 -5.84 10.27 -4.81
N HIS A 66 -5.49 11.49 -4.47
CA HIS A 66 -4.35 12.22 -5.01
C HIS A 66 -3.31 12.46 -3.92
N VAL A 67 -2.04 12.33 -4.27
CA VAL A 67 -0.91 12.51 -3.35
C VAL A 67 -0.09 13.71 -3.78
N TYR A 68 0.20 14.57 -2.82
CA TYR A 68 0.97 15.79 -3.05
C TYR A 68 2.30 15.75 -2.30
N LEU A 69 3.34 16.18 -2.97
CA LEU A 69 4.66 16.41 -2.40
C LEU A 69 5.01 17.90 -2.54
N ASN A 70 5.14 18.60 -1.42
CA ASN A 70 5.44 20.04 -1.39
C ASN A 70 4.50 20.85 -2.28
N GLY A 71 3.20 20.49 -2.30
CA GLY A 71 2.17 21.16 -3.09
C GLY A 71 2.04 20.70 -4.55
N GLU A 72 2.95 19.89 -5.07
CA GLU A 72 2.88 19.29 -6.41
C GLU A 72 2.06 17.99 -6.35
N ASP A 73 1.09 17.80 -7.26
CA ASP A 73 0.44 16.49 -7.44
C ASP A 73 1.40 15.51 -8.10
N VAL A 74 1.77 14.47 -7.35
CA VAL A 74 2.72 13.44 -7.78
C VAL A 74 2.08 12.07 -8.01
N SER A 75 0.76 11.99 -8.06
CA SER A 75 -0.02 10.75 -8.10
C SER A 75 0.41 9.82 -9.24
N ASP A 76 0.74 10.35 -10.41
CA ASP A 76 1.22 9.56 -11.55
C ASP A 76 2.73 9.26 -11.46
N LEU A 77 3.51 10.20 -10.92
CA LEU A 77 4.96 10.10 -10.83
C LEU A 77 5.43 8.99 -9.86
N ILE A 78 4.64 8.70 -8.85
CA ILE A 78 4.97 7.68 -7.83
C ILE A 78 4.69 6.24 -8.27
N ARG A 79 4.18 6.01 -9.49
CA ARG A 79 3.76 4.68 -9.96
C ARG A 79 4.79 3.97 -10.84
N THR A 80 6.04 4.45 -10.85
CA THR A 80 7.14 3.81 -11.59
C THR A 80 7.75 2.63 -10.82
N PRO A 81 8.39 1.67 -11.50
CA PRO A 81 9.13 0.58 -10.86
C PRO A 81 10.23 1.08 -9.91
N GLU A 82 10.98 2.11 -10.32
CA GLU A 82 12.03 2.72 -9.52
C GLU A 82 11.49 3.25 -8.18
N ILE A 83 10.42 4.05 -8.22
CA ILE A 83 9.81 4.61 -7.01
C ILE A 83 9.17 3.51 -6.15
N SER A 84 8.64 2.45 -6.76
CA SER A 84 8.10 1.30 -6.03
C SER A 84 9.18 0.54 -5.26
N MET A 85 10.39 0.40 -5.81
CA MET A 85 11.54 -0.15 -5.10
C MET A 85 12.03 0.79 -4.01
N GLY A 86 12.12 2.09 -4.31
CA GLY A 86 12.45 3.12 -3.34
C GLY A 86 11.51 3.15 -2.14
N ALA A 87 10.20 2.91 -2.36
CA ALA A 87 9.22 2.84 -1.28
C ALA A 87 9.50 1.70 -0.29
N SER A 88 9.91 0.52 -0.77
CA SER A 88 10.33 -0.59 0.10
C SER A 88 11.53 -0.17 0.96
N LYS A 89 12.50 0.53 0.38
CA LYS A 89 13.69 1.03 1.07
C LYS A 89 13.35 2.06 2.13
N VAL A 90 12.65 3.15 1.79
CA VAL A 90 12.30 4.20 2.75
C VAL A 90 11.37 3.67 3.86
N SER A 91 10.57 2.64 3.59
CA SER A 91 9.69 2.03 4.61
C SER A 91 10.44 1.26 5.70
N ALA A 92 11.71 0.91 5.48
CA ALA A 92 12.59 0.32 6.49
C ALA A 92 13.20 1.37 7.43
N VAL A 93 13.19 2.66 7.05
CA VAL A 93 13.73 3.76 7.87
C VAL A 93 12.73 4.15 8.97
N PRO A 94 13.10 4.02 10.27
CA PRO A 94 12.18 4.30 11.38
C PRO A 94 11.60 5.71 11.37
N ALA A 95 12.41 6.72 11.03
CA ALA A 95 12.01 8.11 10.96
C ALA A 95 10.88 8.34 9.91
N VAL A 96 10.93 7.67 8.75
CA VAL A 96 9.89 7.74 7.72
C VAL A 96 8.56 7.18 8.25
N ARG A 97 8.62 6.08 8.97
CA ARG A 97 7.42 5.47 9.56
C ARG A 97 6.77 6.39 10.59
N ALA A 98 7.58 6.97 11.48
CA ALA A 98 7.10 7.94 12.46
C ALA A 98 6.48 9.17 11.75
N PHE A 99 7.15 9.71 10.74
CA PHE A 99 6.69 10.85 9.96
C PHE A 99 5.32 10.63 9.30
N LEU A 100 5.06 9.43 8.75
CA LEU A 100 3.80 9.11 8.07
C LEU A 100 2.70 8.60 9.02
N LEU A 101 3.03 8.18 10.25
CA LEU A 101 2.07 7.52 11.15
C LEU A 101 0.91 8.43 11.55
N ASP A 102 1.22 9.67 11.92
CA ASP A 102 0.20 10.63 12.37
C ASP A 102 -0.73 11.02 11.23
N LEU A 103 -0.20 11.20 10.02
CA LEU A 103 -1.00 11.47 8.82
C LEU A 103 -2.02 10.34 8.56
N GLN A 104 -1.57 9.08 8.63
CA GLN A 104 -2.43 7.91 8.43
C GLN A 104 -3.52 7.83 9.49
N ARG A 105 -3.15 8.02 10.78
CA ARG A 105 -4.10 7.99 11.89
C ARG A 105 -5.11 9.13 11.85
N ASP A 106 -4.69 10.32 11.46
CA ASP A 106 -5.58 11.48 11.36
C ASP A 106 -6.61 11.34 10.24
N LEU A 107 -6.25 10.69 9.14
CA LEU A 107 -7.21 10.32 8.09
C LEU A 107 -8.31 9.40 8.65
N ALA A 108 -7.92 8.38 9.41
CA ALA A 108 -8.88 7.43 10.00
C ALA A 108 -9.72 8.05 11.12
N LYS A 109 -9.21 9.03 11.86
CA LYS A 109 -10.00 9.75 12.88
C LYS A 109 -11.09 10.64 12.30
N LYS A 110 -10.85 11.20 11.11
CA LYS A 110 -11.74 12.18 10.49
C LYS A 110 -12.74 11.56 9.53
N ASN A 111 -12.54 10.32 9.13
CA ASN A 111 -13.31 9.66 8.07
C ASN A 111 -13.53 8.18 8.38
N ASN A 112 -14.58 7.61 7.79
CA ASN A 112 -14.69 6.16 7.66
C ASN A 112 -13.77 5.73 6.51
N VAL A 113 -12.77 4.89 6.80
CA VAL A 113 -11.71 4.54 5.84
C VAL A 113 -11.64 3.03 5.61
N ILE A 114 -11.27 2.68 4.38
CA ILE A 114 -10.69 1.38 4.04
C ILE A 114 -9.22 1.67 3.76
N MET A 115 -8.33 1.12 4.55
CA MET A 115 -6.91 1.42 4.48
C MET A 115 -6.11 0.15 4.20
N ASP A 116 -5.30 0.16 3.16
CA ASP A 116 -4.39 -0.93 2.87
C ASP A 116 -2.93 -0.58 3.17
N GLY A 117 -2.16 -1.61 3.49
CA GLY A 117 -0.74 -1.50 3.81
C GLY A 117 -0.20 -2.78 4.44
N ARG A 118 1.01 -2.74 4.98
CA ARG A 118 1.72 -3.91 5.52
C ARG A 118 1.55 -4.10 7.02
N ASP A 119 1.29 -3.03 7.73
CA ASP A 119 1.23 -2.98 9.18
C ASP A 119 0.03 -2.20 9.72
N ILE A 120 -1.01 -2.06 8.89
CA ILE A 120 -2.19 -1.29 9.25
C ILE A 120 -2.86 -1.88 10.49
N ALA A 121 -3.11 -3.19 10.49
CA ALA A 121 -3.77 -3.88 11.58
C ALA A 121 -2.90 -4.04 12.84
N THR A 122 -1.57 -3.93 12.71
CA THR A 122 -0.64 -4.17 13.83
C THR A 122 -0.08 -2.90 14.45
N VAL A 123 0.08 -1.83 13.66
CA VAL A 123 0.76 -0.59 14.08
C VAL A 123 -0.09 0.66 13.86
N VAL A 124 -0.63 0.84 12.66
CA VAL A 124 -1.31 2.09 12.30
C VAL A 124 -2.67 2.18 12.98
N LEU A 125 -3.52 1.18 12.78
CA LEU A 125 -4.90 1.09 13.31
C LEU A 125 -5.10 -0.24 14.07
N PRO A 126 -4.42 -0.46 15.20
CA PRO A 126 -4.52 -1.71 15.96
C PRO A 126 -5.93 -1.95 16.55
N ASN A 127 -6.75 -0.91 16.61
CA ASN A 127 -8.12 -0.97 17.10
C ASN A 127 -9.16 -0.83 15.97
N ALA A 128 -8.78 -1.10 14.71
CA ALA A 128 -9.72 -1.09 13.60
C ALA A 128 -10.84 -2.12 13.84
N GLN A 129 -12.07 -1.76 13.46
CA GLN A 129 -13.26 -2.60 13.67
C GLN A 129 -13.18 -3.91 12.89
N VAL A 130 -12.66 -3.87 11.67
CA VAL A 130 -12.45 -5.04 10.82
C VAL A 130 -11.00 -5.05 10.34
N LYS A 131 -10.32 -6.18 10.55
CA LYS A 131 -8.94 -6.40 10.13
C LYS A 131 -8.89 -7.61 9.24
N ILE A 132 -8.55 -7.41 7.98
CA ILE A 132 -8.44 -8.48 6.99
C ILE A 132 -6.97 -8.65 6.59
N PHE A 133 -6.43 -9.85 6.81
CA PHE A 133 -5.14 -10.22 6.24
C PHE A 133 -5.37 -10.92 4.91
N LEU A 134 -5.25 -10.15 3.84
CA LEU A 134 -5.46 -10.64 2.49
C LEU A 134 -4.20 -11.30 1.97
N SER A 135 -4.33 -12.51 1.46
CA SER A 135 -3.23 -13.28 0.87
C SER A 135 -3.58 -13.81 -0.51
N ALA A 136 -2.54 -14.11 -1.27
CA ALA A 136 -2.56 -14.94 -2.46
C ALA A 136 -1.15 -15.51 -2.68
N THR A 137 -1.02 -16.64 -3.38
CA THR A 137 0.29 -17.21 -3.69
C THR A 137 1.15 -16.23 -4.49
N PRO A 138 2.49 -16.25 -4.33
CA PRO A 138 3.38 -15.39 -5.10
C PRO A 138 3.16 -15.52 -6.61
N GLU A 139 2.90 -16.73 -7.11
CA GLU A 139 2.64 -17.01 -8.51
C GLU A 139 1.35 -16.34 -9.01
N CYS A 140 0.28 -16.41 -8.19
CA CYS A 140 -0.98 -15.75 -8.51
C CYS A 140 -0.81 -14.24 -8.60
N ARG A 141 -0.12 -13.63 -7.61
CA ARG A 141 0.15 -12.19 -7.58
C ARG A 141 1.07 -11.75 -8.72
N ALA A 142 2.10 -12.53 -9.03
CA ALA A 142 2.99 -12.27 -10.15
C ALA A 142 2.24 -12.31 -11.49
N ARG A 143 1.32 -13.27 -11.68
CA ARG A 143 0.50 -13.37 -12.88
C ARG A 143 -0.42 -12.16 -13.05
N ARG A 144 -1.09 -11.71 -11.97
CA ARG A 144 -1.95 -10.51 -11.97
C ARG A 144 -1.11 -9.27 -12.33
N ARG A 145 0.05 -9.10 -11.68
CA ARG A 145 0.95 -7.97 -11.92
C ARG A 145 1.55 -7.98 -13.33
N TYR A 146 1.97 -9.13 -13.82
CA TYR A 146 2.47 -9.29 -15.17
C TYR A 146 1.44 -8.85 -16.21
N LYS A 147 0.18 -9.32 -16.07
CA LYS A 147 -0.92 -8.92 -16.94
C LYS A 147 -1.13 -7.40 -16.95
N GLU A 148 -1.16 -6.78 -15.77
CA GLU A 148 -1.30 -5.32 -15.62
C GLU A 148 -0.16 -4.54 -16.33
N LEU A 149 1.08 -4.99 -16.16
CA LEU A 149 2.24 -4.33 -16.76
C LEU A 149 2.23 -4.44 -18.28
N VAL A 150 1.87 -5.61 -18.83
CA VAL A 150 1.72 -5.82 -20.27
C VAL A 150 0.58 -4.97 -20.84
N GLU A 151 -0.57 -4.89 -20.17
CA GLU A 151 -1.69 -4.03 -20.57
C GLU A 151 -1.31 -2.54 -20.61
N LYS A 152 -0.39 -2.13 -19.73
CA LYS A 152 0.21 -0.77 -19.72
C LYS A 152 1.34 -0.58 -20.76
N GLY A 153 1.58 -1.56 -21.63
CA GLY A 153 2.59 -1.50 -22.68
C GLY A 153 4.04 -1.66 -22.19
N GLN A 154 4.25 -2.16 -20.97
CA GLN A 154 5.60 -2.40 -20.46
C GLN A 154 6.15 -3.73 -20.96
N THR A 155 7.44 -3.76 -21.31
CA THR A 155 8.14 -4.98 -21.68
C THR A 155 8.77 -5.61 -20.44
N VAL A 156 8.15 -6.66 -19.92
CA VAL A 156 8.60 -7.40 -18.74
C VAL A 156 8.44 -8.90 -18.98
N THR A 157 9.19 -9.74 -18.25
CA THR A 157 8.96 -11.19 -18.23
C THR A 157 8.18 -11.58 -16.97
N TYR A 158 7.48 -12.70 -17.04
CA TYR A 158 6.78 -13.24 -15.86
C TYR A 158 7.77 -13.60 -14.75
N GLU A 159 8.92 -14.16 -15.13
CA GLU A 159 10.00 -14.59 -14.24
C GLU A 159 10.57 -13.40 -13.44
N ASP A 160 10.80 -12.26 -14.10
CA ASP A 160 11.27 -11.05 -13.45
C ASP A 160 10.23 -10.52 -12.44
N VAL A 161 8.96 -10.51 -12.85
CA VAL A 161 7.86 -10.07 -11.98
C VAL A 161 7.72 -11.01 -10.76
N LEU A 162 7.84 -12.33 -10.94
CA LEU A 162 7.80 -13.30 -9.84
C LEU A 162 8.99 -13.14 -8.90
N ALA A 163 10.19 -12.93 -9.44
CA ALA A 163 11.39 -12.68 -8.64
C ALA A 163 11.23 -11.39 -7.80
N ASP A 164 10.66 -10.34 -8.38
CA ASP A 164 10.38 -9.09 -7.67
C ASP A 164 9.33 -9.27 -6.56
N VAL A 165 8.27 -10.03 -6.81
CA VAL A 165 7.25 -10.35 -5.81
C VAL A 165 7.89 -11.08 -4.63
N ASN A 166 8.65 -12.14 -4.89
CA ASN A 166 9.31 -12.93 -3.83
C ASN A 166 10.31 -12.09 -3.03
N ARG A 167 11.10 -11.23 -3.69
CA ARG A 167 12.06 -10.35 -3.03
C ARG A 167 11.36 -9.38 -2.09
N ARG A 168 10.26 -8.76 -2.53
CA ARG A 168 9.48 -7.83 -1.70
C ARG A 168 8.81 -8.53 -0.53
N ASP A 169 8.25 -9.72 -0.72
CA ASP A 169 7.65 -10.51 0.35
C ASP A 169 8.67 -10.84 1.43
N TYR A 170 9.86 -11.24 1.02
CA TYR A 170 10.95 -11.50 1.94
C TYR A 170 11.32 -10.24 2.73
N GLN A 171 11.52 -9.11 2.05
CA GLN A 171 11.85 -7.83 2.71
C GLN A 171 10.74 -7.38 3.67
N ASP A 172 9.48 -7.41 3.24
CA ASP A 172 8.34 -6.96 4.05
C ASP A 172 8.13 -7.83 5.29
N SER A 173 8.37 -9.14 5.21
CA SER A 173 8.18 -10.10 6.32
C SER A 173 9.37 -10.17 7.28
N HIS A 174 10.60 -9.84 6.83
CA HIS A 174 11.82 -9.97 7.63
C HIS A 174 12.40 -8.64 8.12
N ARG A 175 11.77 -7.50 7.81
CA ARG A 175 12.23 -6.23 8.33
C ARG A 175 12.07 -6.17 9.86
N GLU A 176 13.01 -5.51 10.55
CA GLU A 176 13.02 -5.43 12.02
C GLU A 176 11.81 -4.65 12.55
N ILE A 177 11.40 -3.59 11.83
CA ILE A 177 10.33 -2.68 12.27
C ILE A 177 9.07 -2.95 11.47
N ALA A 178 7.97 -3.23 12.18
CA ALA A 178 6.64 -3.46 11.65
C ALA A 178 6.62 -4.48 10.48
N PRO A 179 7.13 -5.72 10.70
CA PRO A 179 7.10 -6.75 9.66
C PRO A 179 5.68 -7.05 9.22
N LEU A 180 5.53 -7.46 7.96
CA LEU A 180 4.26 -7.93 7.43
C LEU A 180 3.84 -9.22 8.14
N LYS A 181 2.81 -9.13 8.96
CA LYS A 181 2.21 -10.27 9.67
C LYS A 181 0.75 -9.98 10.03
N PRO A 182 -0.11 -11.01 10.13
CA PRO A 182 -1.46 -10.81 10.64
C PRO A 182 -1.42 -10.38 12.11
N SER A 183 -2.39 -9.57 12.54
CA SER A 183 -2.70 -9.38 13.96
C SER A 183 -3.47 -10.60 14.49
N ALA A 184 -3.51 -10.76 15.82
CA ALA A 184 -4.18 -11.91 16.44
C ALA A 184 -5.68 -12.01 16.12
N ASP A 185 -6.31 -10.88 15.81
CA ASP A 185 -7.72 -10.71 15.46
C ASP A 185 -7.95 -10.46 13.98
N SER A 186 -6.94 -10.70 13.12
CA SER A 186 -7.10 -10.62 11.67
C SER A 186 -7.89 -11.77 11.11
N ILE A 187 -8.85 -11.46 10.25
CA ILE A 187 -9.57 -12.44 9.42
C ILE A 187 -8.69 -12.77 8.23
N MET A 188 -8.35 -14.05 8.07
CA MET A 188 -7.52 -14.52 6.95
C MET A 188 -8.38 -14.68 5.71
N ALA A 189 -7.99 -14.05 4.61
CA ALA A 189 -8.69 -14.13 3.33
C ALA A 189 -7.68 -14.49 2.22
N ASP A 190 -7.75 -15.73 1.74
CA ASP A 190 -6.93 -16.19 0.61
C ASP A 190 -7.71 -16.01 -0.70
N THR A 191 -7.09 -15.32 -1.65
CA THR A 191 -7.67 -15.04 -2.97
C THR A 191 -6.92 -15.71 -4.11
N SER A 192 -6.11 -16.74 -3.82
CA SER A 192 -5.26 -17.41 -4.81
C SER A 192 -6.05 -17.99 -5.97
N GLU A 193 -7.21 -18.60 -5.68
CA GLU A 193 -8.08 -19.25 -6.66
C GLU A 193 -9.28 -18.39 -7.10
N LEU A 194 -9.34 -17.15 -6.61
CA LEU A 194 -10.46 -16.25 -6.88
C LEU A 194 -10.13 -15.28 -8.02
N ASP A 195 -11.13 -14.98 -8.84
CA ASP A 195 -11.06 -13.85 -9.76
C ASP A 195 -11.25 -12.50 -9.02
N LEU A 196 -11.21 -11.39 -9.77
CA LEU A 196 -11.33 -10.06 -9.20
C LEU A 196 -12.70 -9.85 -8.54
N GLN A 197 -13.78 -10.28 -9.19
CA GLN A 197 -15.15 -10.12 -8.67
C GLN A 197 -15.35 -10.96 -7.41
N GLN A 198 -14.95 -12.22 -7.45
CA GLN A 198 -15.04 -13.14 -6.30
C GLN A 198 -14.23 -12.63 -5.11
N SER A 199 -13.02 -12.09 -5.36
CA SER A 199 -12.18 -11.49 -4.32
C SER A 199 -12.83 -10.26 -3.70
N THR A 200 -13.46 -9.42 -4.52
CA THR A 200 -14.20 -8.24 -4.08
C THR A 200 -15.40 -8.61 -3.22
N ASP A 201 -16.20 -9.57 -3.69
CA ASP A 201 -17.39 -10.05 -2.97
C ASP A 201 -17.04 -10.68 -1.63
N LEU A 202 -15.95 -11.46 -1.57
CA LEU A 202 -15.43 -12.02 -0.33
C LEU A 202 -15.15 -10.92 0.70
N ILE A 203 -14.42 -9.87 0.31
CA ILE A 203 -14.06 -8.78 1.22
C ILE A 203 -15.29 -7.99 1.66
N ILE A 204 -16.20 -7.68 0.73
CA ILE A 204 -17.46 -6.98 1.05
C ILE A 204 -18.29 -7.79 2.04
N ASN A 205 -18.39 -9.10 1.88
CA ASN A 205 -19.11 -9.97 2.80
C ASN A 205 -18.47 -10.00 4.18
N ILE A 206 -17.13 -10.14 4.27
CA ILE A 206 -16.42 -10.08 5.55
C ILE A 206 -16.71 -8.75 6.26
N ILE A 207 -16.62 -7.62 5.56
CA ILE A 207 -16.89 -6.30 6.15
C ILE A 207 -18.34 -6.23 6.65
N ARG A 208 -19.33 -6.64 5.85
CA ARG A 208 -20.75 -6.60 6.21
C ARG A 208 -21.07 -7.46 7.44
N GLU A 209 -20.44 -8.61 7.58
CA GLU A 209 -20.64 -9.51 8.72
C GLU A 209 -20.12 -8.94 10.02
N HIS A 210 -19.06 -8.13 9.96
CA HIS A 210 -18.36 -7.59 11.14
C HIS A 210 -18.66 -6.11 11.44
N THR A 211 -19.48 -5.44 10.61
CA THR A 211 -19.89 -4.03 10.81
C THR A 211 -21.37 -3.86 11.16
N LYS A 212 -22.04 -4.96 11.52
CA LYS A 212 -23.45 -4.92 11.98
C LYS A 212 -23.59 -4.36 13.38
#